data_4636952cf55550583f1fb39dadbd92f0
#
_entry.id   4636952cf55550583f1fb39dadbd92f0
#
_cell.length_a   1.000
_cell.length_b   1.000
_cell.length_c   1.000
_cell.angle_alpha   90.00
_cell.angle_beta   90.00
_cell.angle_gamma   90.00
#
_symmetry.space_group_name_H-M   'P 1'
#
loop_
_entity.id
_entity.type
_entity.pdbx_description
1 polymer ?
#
loop_
_entity_poly.entity_id
_entity_poly.type
_entity_poly.pdbx_seq_one_letter_code
_entity_poly.pdbx_strand_id
1 'polypeptide(L)' 'MTNTELLNEKIEMSGYKRSYLAKQLGLSAYGLAKKIQNETEFKASEINALCVLLNIVSPEEKEAIFFAM' A
#
# COMPACT_ATOMS: atom_id res chain seq x y z
N MET A 1 6.44 3.31 -9.15
CA MET A 1 5.55 4.38 -8.69
C MET A 1 4.20 3.80 -8.30
N THR A 2 3.67 4.22 -7.18
CA THR A 2 2.39 3.71 -6.68
C THR A 2 1.23 4.39 -7.38
N ASN A 3 0.24 3.60 -7.79
CA ASN A 3 -1.03 4.15 -8.25
C ASN A 3 -1.87 4.46 -7.01
N THR A 4 -1.86 5.74 -6.60
CA THR A 4 -2.49 6.18 -5.36
C THR A 4 -3.98 5.88 -5.33
N GLU A 5 -4.67 6.07 -6.46
CA GLU A 5 -6.11 5.83 -6.53
C GLU A 5 -6.45 4.35 -6.30
N LEU A 6 -5.75 3.46 -6.99
CA LEU A 6 -5.99 2.03 -6.85
C LEU A 6 -5.67 1.55 -5.44
N LEU A 7 -4.56 2.04 -4.87
CA LEU A 7 -4.19 1.64 -3.52
C LEU A 7 -5.22 2.13 -2.51
N ASN A 8 -5.68 3.37 -2.63
CA ASN A 8 -6.72 3.90 -1.75
C ASN A 8 -8.01 3.09 -1.86
N GLU A 9 -8.40 2.67 -3.06
CA GLU A 9 -9.57 1.81 -3.24
C GLU A 9 -9.41 0.49 -2.47
N LYS A 10 -8.25 -0.13 -2.57
CA LYS A 10 -7.99 -1.39 -1.85
C LYS A 10 -8.03 -1.19 -0.35
N ILE A 11 -7.48 -0.10 0.14
CA ILE A 11 -7.51 0.21 1.57
C ILE A 11 -8.95 0.41 2.04
N GLU A 12 -9.75 1.19 1.28
CA GLU A 12 -11.15 1.41 1.62
C GLU A 12 -11.93 0.11 1.66
N MET A 13 -11.74 -0.75 0.67
CA MET A 13 -12.43 -2.03 0.60
C MET A 13 -12.04 -2.99 1.72
N SER A 14 -10.82 -2.87 2.24
CA SER A 14 -10.33 -3.75 3.28
C SER A 14 -10.99 -3.49 4.63
N GLY A 15 -11.47 -2.28 4.86
CA GLY A 15 -12.02 -1.88 6.14
C GLY A 15 -10.95 -1.59 7.20
N TYR A 16 -9.68 -1.78 6.89
CA TYR A 16 -8.61 -1.46 7.83
C TYR A 16 -8.39 0.04 7.93
N LYS A 17 -8.07 0.51 9.13
CA LYS A 17 -7.64 1.90 9.31
C LYS A 17 -6.20 2.04 8.83
N ARG A 18 -5.89 3.21 8.28
CA ARG A 18 -4.52 3.48 7.81
C ARG A 18 -3.51 3.44 8.95
N SER A 19 -3.91 3.84 10.15
CA SER A 19 -3.05 3.74 11.34
C SER A 19 -2.69 2.30 11.66
N TYR A 20 -3.64 1.38 11.49
CA TYR A 20 -3.39 -0.04 11.69
C TYR A 20 -2.41 -0.57 10.64
N LEU A 21 -2.64 -0.22 9.37
CA LEU A 21 -1.75 -0.64 8.29
C LEU A 21 -0.33 -0.12 8.51
N ALA A 22 -0.20 1.14 8.89
CA ALA A 22 1.10 1.74 9.18
C ALA A 22 1.82 0.96 10.27
N LYS A 23 1.12 0.64 11.34
CA LYS A 23 1.69 -0.13 12.45
C LYS A 23 2.18 -1.51 11.98
N GLN A 24 1.39 -2.18 11.15
CA GLN A 24 1.77 -3.50 10.62
C GLN A 24 3.01 -3.42 9.73
N LEU A 25 3.24 -2.29 9.09
CA LEU A 25 4.41 -2.08 8.23
C LEU A 25 5.61 -1.51 8.97
N GLY A 26 5.46 -1.22 10.26
CA GLY A 26 6.51 -0.59 11.04
C GLY A 26 6.71 0.89 10.70
N LEU A 27 5.67 1.55 10.22
CA LEU A 27 5.71 2.95 9.81
C LEU A 27 4.81 3.80 10.70
N SER A 28 5.11 5.10 10.75
CA SER A 28 4.15 6.06 11.29
C SER A 28 3.03 6.28 10.29
N ALA A 29 1.89 6.80 10.76
CA ALA A 29 0.78 7.13 9.86
C ALA A 29 1.23 8.14 8.80
N TYR A 30 2.05 9.10 9.19
CA TYR A 30 2.60 10.10 8.27
C TYR A 30 3.52 9.46 7.23
N GLY A 31 4.39 8.53 7.68
CA GLY A 31 5.28 7.81 6.77
C GLY A 31 4.52 7.00 5.74
N LEU A 32 3.45 6.33 6.16
CA LEU A 32 2.60 5.59 5.22
C LEU A 32 1.92 6.52 4.22
N ALA A 33 1.38 7.65 4.70
CA ALA A 33 0.73 8.63 3.83
C ALA A 33 1.67 9.13 2.74
N LYS A 34 2.92 9.41 3.10
CA LYS A 34 3.92 9.87 2.13
C LYS A 34 4.18 8.82 1.05
N LYS A 35 4.23 7.55 1.43
CA LYS A 35 4.44 6.45 0.47
C LYS A 35 3.25 6.27 -0.45
N ILE A 36 2.05 6.37 0.09
CA ILE A 36 0.82 6.27 -0.71
C ILE A 36 0.77 7.39 -1.75
N GLN A 37 1.24 8.59 -1.38
CA GLN A 37 1.21 9.75 -2.26
C GLN A 37 2.44 9.91 -3.15
N ASN A 38 3.32 8.90 -3.19
CA ASN A 38 4.53 8.91 -4.00
C ASN A 38 5.58 9.94 -3.60
N GLU A 39 5.53 10.45 -2.37
CA GLU A 39 6.59 11.32 -1.88
C GLU A 39 7.82 10.52 -1.49
N THR A 40 7.61 9.27 -1.08
CA THR A 40 8.67 8.29 -0.86
C THR A 40 8.21 6.95 -1.44
N GLU A 41 9.16 6.05 -1.69
CA GLU A 41 8.84 4.76 -2.29
C GLU A 41 8.61 3.68 -1.23
N PHE A 42 7.71 2.74 -1.54
CA PHE A 42 7.54 1.55 -0.73
C PHE A 42 8.75 0.62 -0.90
N LYS A 43 9.18 0.05 0.20
CA LYS A 43 10.17 -1.03 0.17
C LYS A 43 9.49 -2.34 -0.24
N ALA A 44 10.28 -3.26 -0.78
CA ALA A 44 9.74 -4.57 -1.21
C ALA A 44 9.03 -5.30 -0.08
N SER A 45 9.59 -5.26 1.13
CA SER A 45 8.97 -5.90 2.29
C SER A 45 7.63 -5.27 2.65
N GLU A 46 7.52 -3.95 2.48
CA GLU A 46 6.28 -3.22 2.75
C GLU A 46 5.21 -3.56 1.72
N ILE A 47 5.61 -3.66 0.45
CA ILE A 47 4.70 -4.06 -0.62
C ILE A 47 4.14 -5.46 -0.35
N ASN A 48 5.01 -6.39 0.02
CA ASN A 48 4.59 -7.77 0.30
C ASN A 48 3.62 -7.81 1.48
N ALA A 49 3.91 -7.06 2.54
CA ALA A 49 3.02 -7.01 3.71
C ALA A 49 1.66 -6.42 3.35
N LEU A 50 1.64 -5.34 2.56
CA LEU A 50 0.37 -4.75 2.11
C LEU A 50 -0.42 -5.71 1.24
N CYS A 51 0.24 -6.44 0.36
CA CYS A 51 -0.45 -7.41 -0.48
C CYS A 51 -1.16 -8.47 0.36
N VAL A 52 -0.51 -8.94 1.43
CA VAL A 52 -1.13 -9.90 2.34
C VAL A 52 -2.32 -9.27 3.06
N LEU A 53 -2.13 -8.08 3.64
CA LEU A 53 -3.15 -7.40 4.41
C LEU A 53 -4.37 -7.03 3.57
N LEU A 54 -4.14 -6.57 2.34
CA LEU A 54 -5.20 -6.11 1.45
C LEU A 54 -5.71 -7.21 0.51
N ASN A 55 -5.21 -8.43 0.67
CA ASN A 55 -5.59 -9.59 -0.14
C ASN A 55 -5.36 -9.35 -1.65
N ILE A 56 -4.22 -8.76 -1.97
CA ILE A 56 -3.80 -8.57 -3.36
C ILE A 56 -2.96 -9.79 -3.73
N VAL A 57 -3.57 -10.74 -4.45
CA VAL A 57 -2.94 -12.03 -4.75
C VAL A 57 -2.46 -12.15 -6.20
N SER A 58 -3.02 -11.37 -7.11
CA SER A 58 -2.67 -11.43 -8.52
C SER A 58 -1.40 -10.60 -8.78
N PRO A 59 -0.40 -11.17 -9.49
CA PRO A 59 0.79 -10.40 -9.87
C PRO A 59 0.44 -9.18 -10.70
N GLU A 60 -0.58 -9.27 -11.57
CA GLU A 60 -1.03 -8.17 -12.39
C GLU A 60 -1.58 -7.03 -11.56
N GLU A 61 -2.36 -7.34 -10.53
CA GLU A 61 -2.93 -6.33 -9.65
C GLU A 61 -1.82 -5.66 -8.81
N LYS A 62 -0.90 -6.46 -8.30
CA LYS A 62 0.24 -5.93 -7.56
C LYS A 62 1.05 -4.96 -8.41
N GLU A 63 1.31 -5.34 -9.66
CA GLU A 63 2.06 -4.50 -10.58
C GLU A 63 1.30 -3.21 -10.90
N ALA A 64 0.00 -3.30 -11.14
CA ALA A 64 -0.82 -2.13 -11.44
C ALA A 64 -0.83 -1.13 -10.30
N ILE A 65 -0.80 -1.60 -9.05
CA ILE A 65 -0.86 -0.74 -7.88
C ILE A 65 0.51 -0.16 -7.53
N PHE A 66 1.54 -0.99 -7.46
CA PHE A 66 2.83 -0.58 -6.89
C PHE A 66 3.90 -0.24 -7.92
N PHE A 67 3.72 -0.66 -9.16
CA PHE A 67 4.69 -0.45 -10.23
C PHE A 67 4.07 0.24 -11.44
N ALA A 68 3.13 1.14 -11.18
CA ALA A 68 2.49 1.94 -12.22
C ALA A 68 3.52 2.86 -12.88
N MET A 69 3.36 3.08 -14.18
CA MET A 69 4.26 3.95 -14.93
C MET A 69 3.65 5.29 -15.25
#